data_84bdfcf4d962bf45cf87f7e511816b49
#
_entry.id   84bdfcf4d962bf45cf87f7e511816b49
#
_cell.length_a   1.000
_cell.length_b   1.000
_cell.length_c   1.000
_cell.angle_alpha   90.00
_cell.angle_beta   90.00
_cell.angle_gamma   90.00
#
_symmetry.space_group_name_H-M   'P 1'
#
loop_
_entity.id
_entity.type
_entity.pdbx_description
1 polymer ?
#
loop_
_entity_poly.entity_id
_entity_poly.type
_entity_poly.pdbx_seq_one_letter_code
_entity_poly.pdbx_strand_id
1 'polypeptide(L)'
;KKTVLKFMSGTAFNVVMGIILALLVGVNPAYGAASGIIVPMALKGFMPAGAALEGVYTEVWTGELVRQMDAGLTASFLDGIPDYSAKVNNEIIHLVDVGGDPDVLVNNTTYPIPVQDLTEGDIPIGLDKFQTKATRVTDDQLYAISYDKLSLDIQRHGTAIDRIRYKKAAHALAPYSHTAKTPVIPTSGEKDAAGRKKMTLKDIIALKRALDNAEVPEDGRRLVLCPDHVNDLLEQDQSFKDKYYNYTSGKLLNMFGFQIYTFINCPY
;
A
#
# COMPACT_ATOMS: atom_id res chain seq x y z
N LYS A 1 -30.23 12.00 -30.80
CA LYS A 1 -29.71 13.13 -31.62
C LYS A 1 -28.21 13.06 -31.88
N LYS A 2 -27.35 12.83 -30.89
CA LYS A 2 -25.88 12.74 -31.08
C LYS A 2 -25.44 11.58 -31.99
N THR A 3 -26.13 10.45 -31.96
CA THR A 3 -25.80 9.26 -32.78
C THR A 3 -26.13 9.47 -34.25
N VAL A 4 -27.26 10.13 -34.55
CA VAL A 4 -27.66 10.46 -35.91
C VAL A 4 -26.70 11.49 -36.52
N LEU A 5 -26.27 12.47 -35.74
CA LEU A 5 -25.30 13.50 -36.19
C LEU A 5 -23.93 12.90 -36.53
N LYS A 6 -23.43 11.95 -35.73
CA LYS A 6 -22.19 11.22 -36.01
C LYS A 6 -22.31 10.33 -37.26
N PHE A 7 -23.46 9.71 -37.48
CA PHE A 7 -23.70 8.91 -38.66
C PHE A 7 -23.75 9.79 -39.94
N MET A 8 -24.41 10.94 -39.88
CA MET A 8 -24.46 11.88 -41.01
C MET A 8 -23.07 12.45 -41.33
N SER A 9 -22.23 12.73 -40.34
CA SER A 9 -20.87 13.23 -40.61
C SER A 9 -19.97 12.17 -41.24
N GLY A 10 -20.08 10.90 -40.81
CA GLY A 10 -19.31 9.80 -41.37
C GLY A 10 -19.72 9.46 -42.83
N THR A 11 -21.02 9.48 -43.14
CA THR A 11 -21.47 9.24 -44.51
C THR A 11 -21.07 10.38 -45.43
N ALA A 12 -21.18 11.63 -45.01
CA ALA A 12 -20.70 12.79 -45.78
C ALA A 12 -19.21 12.72 -46.12
N PHE A 13 -18.40 12.33 -45.16
CA PHE A 13 -16.95 12.14 -45.35
C PHE A 13 -16.66 11.03 -46.38
N ASN A 14 -17.34 9.89 -46.28
CA ASN A 14 -17.14 8.76 -47.20
C ASN A 14 -17.59 9.11 -48.64
N VAL A 15 -18.65 9.89 -48.80
CA VAL A 15 -19.10 10.39 -50.09
C VAL A 15 -18.07 11.31 -50.74
N VAL A 16 -17.52 12.25 -49.96
CA VAL A 16 -16.46 13.17 -50.43
C VAL A 16 -15.19 12.39 -50.85
N MET A 17 -14.76 11.44 -50.04
CA MET A 17 -13.63 10.59 -50.39
C MET A 17 -13.85 9.74 -51.60
N GLY A 18 -15.07 9.18 -51.79
CA GLY A 18 -15.46 8.42 -52.98
C GLY A 18 -15.44 9.27 -54.25
N ILE A 19 -15.90 10.50 -54.18
CA ILE A 19 -15.86 11.45 -55.30
C ILE A 19 -14.40 11.77 -55.66
N ILE A 20 -13.56 12.06 -54.71
CA ILE A 20 -12.12 12.36 -54.93
C ILE A 20 -11.43 11.16 -55.59
N LEU A 21 -11.68 9.95 -55.12
CA LEU A 21 -11.08 8.74 -55.67
C LEU A 21 -11.56 8.49 -57.10
N ALA A 22 -12.83 8.69 -57.40
CA ALA A 22 -13.40 8.56 -58.74
C ALA A 22 -12.76 9.56 -59.74
N LEU A 23 -12.56 10.81 -59.31
CA LEU A 23 -11.85 11.83 -60.10
C LEU A 23 -10.40 11.46 -60.38
N LEU A 24 -9.68 10.89 -59.39
CA LEU A 24 -8.29 10.45 -59.57
C LEU A 24 -8.14 9.26 -60.55
N VAL A 25 -9.14 8.40 -60.61
CA VAL A 25 -9.15 7.22 -61.50
C VAL A 25 -9.79 7.53 -62.86
N GLY A 26 -10.35 8.75 -63.06
CA GLY A 26 -10.97 9.16 -64.30
C GLY A 26 -12.38 8.58 -64.56
N VAL A 27 -13.06 8.15 -63.49
CA VAL A 27 -14.44 7.63 -63.55
C VAL A 27 -15.44 8.72 -63.17
N ASN A 28 -16.66 8.62 -63.65
CA ASN A 28 -17.69 9.60 -63.34
C ASN A 28 -17.90 9.76 -61.84
N PRO A 29 -17.83 11.00 -61.28
CA PRO A 29 -17.94 11.26 -59.84
C PRO A 29 -19.23 10.75 -59.18
N ALA A 30 -20.28 10.59 -59.94
CA ALA A 30 -21.53 10.01 -59.44
C ALA A 30 -21.40 8.56 -58.94
N TYR A 31 -20.54 7.76 -59.57
CA TYR A 31 -20.26 6.39 -59.10
C TYR A 31 -19.42 6.40 -57.81
N GLY A 32 -18.52 7.34 -57.67
CA GLY A 32 -17.76 7.55 -56.44
C GLY A 32 -18.65 7.94 -55.25
N ALA A 33 -19.60 8.84 -55.49
CA ALA A 33 -20.57 9.22 -54.47
C ALA A 33 -21.48 8.04 -54.06
N ALA A 34 -21.95 7.25 -55.00
CA ALA A 34 -22.77 6.07 -54.74
C ALA A 34 -22.01 4.99 -53.99
N SER A 35 -20.75 4.72 -54.35
CA SER A 35 -19.89 3.74 -53.64
C SER A 35 -19.60 4.19 -52.20
N GLY A 36 -19.41 5.49 -51.94
CA GLY A 36 -19.19 6.05 -50.60
C GLY A 36 -20.38 5.85 -49.65
N ILE A 37 -21.58 5.59 -50.19
CA ILE A 37 -22.78 5.27 -49.39
C ILE A 37 -23.01 3.76 -49.30
N ILE A 38 -22.94 3.05 -50.42
CA ILE A 38 -23.32 1.63 -50.52
C ILE A 38 -22.31 0.71 -49.85
N VAL A 39 -20.98 0.96 -50.02
CA VAL A 39 -19.97 0.10 -49.47
C VAL A 39 -19.96 0.11 -47.95
N PRO A 40 -19.99 1.23 -47.24
CA PRO A 40 -20.08 1.25 -45.78
C PRO A 40 -21.37 0.65 -45.24
N MET A 41 -22.48 0.78 -46.02
CA MET A 41 -23.78 0.24 -45.63
C MET A 41 -23.83 -1.29 -45.78
N ALA A 42 -23.16 -1.85 -46.80
CA ALA A 42 -23.04 -3.28 -47.00
C ALA A 42 -22.06 -3.91 -45.99
N LEU A 43 -20.92 -3.24 -45.69
CA LEU A 43 -19.97 -3.71 -44.71
C LEU A 43 -20.48 -3.66 -43.27
N LYS A 44 -21.43 -2.80 -42.96
CA LYS A 44 -22.08 -2.72 -41.67
C LYS A 44 -22.84 -3.98 -41.26
N GLY A 45 -23.28 -4.79 -42.24
CA GLY A 45 -23.93 -6.09 -42.01
C GLY A 45 -22.93 -7.22 -41.71
N PHE A 46 -21.64 -7.03 -42.04
CA PHE A 46 -20.60 -8.04 -41.87
C PHE A 46 -19.60 -7.77 -40.75
N MET A 47 -19.48 -6.52 -40.28
CA MET A 47 -18.62 -6.17 -39.14
C MET A 47 -19.50 -5.81 -37.95
N PRO A 48 -19.43 -6.57 -36.86
CA PRO A 48 -20.05 -6.14 -35.62
C PRO A 48 -19.48 -4.78 -35.20
N ALA A 49 -20.37 -3.82 -34.98
CA ALA A 49 -19.99 -2.46 -34.63
C ALA A 49 -19.10 -2.44 -33.39
N GLY A 50 -17.87 -1.97 -33.53
CA GLY A 50 -16.99 -1.68 -32.40
C GLY A 50 -16.11 -2.82 -31.91
N ALA A 51 -16.16 -4.01 -32.48
CA ALA A 51 -15.47 -5.19 -31.95
C ALA A 51 -13.93 -5.11 -31.98
N ALA A 52 -13.33 -4.27 -32.82
CA ALA A 52 -11.87 -4.20 -32.94
C ALA A 52 -11.21 -3.08 -32.13
N LEU A 53 -11.93 -2.05 -31.73
CA LEU A 53 -11.35 -0.88 -31.05
C LEU A 53 -11.81 -0.68 -29.61
N GLU A 54 -13.04 -1.06 -29.25
CA GLU A 54 -13.53 -0.87 -27.88
C GLU A 54 -12.91 -1.85 -26.88
N GLY A 55 -12.65 -3.12 -27.28
CA GLY A 55 -12.04 -4.12 -26.40
C GLY A 55 -10.59 -3.79 -26.06
N VAL A 56 -9.81 -3.34 -27.04
CA VAL A 56 -8.38 -3.06 -26.87
C VAL A 56 -8.13 -1.85 -25.94
N TYR A 57 -8.92 -0.79 -26.13
CA TYR A 57 -8.76 0.42 -25.30
C TYR A 57 -9.24 0.20 -23.86
N THR A 58 -10.33 -0.52 -23.65
CA THR A 58 -10.82 -0.84 -22.30
C THR A 58 -9.86 -1.76 -21.55
N GLU A 59 -9.25 -2.74 -22.20
CA GLU A 59 -8.28 -3.65 -21.58
C GLU A 59 -6.98 -2.94 -21.20
N VAL A 60 -6.44 -2.07 -22.04
CA VAL A 60 -5.24 -1.27 -21.71
C VAL A 60 -5.49 -0.35 -20.52
N TRP A 61 -6.62 0.35 -20.51
CA TRP A 61 -6.99 1.21 -19.38
C TRP A 61 -7.21 0.43 -18.09
N THR A 62 -7.81 -0.75 -18.16
CA THR A 62 -8.04 -1.59 -16.98
C THR A 62 -6.73 -2.11 -16.41
N GLY A 63 -5.79 -2.55 -17.25
CA GLY A 63 -4.48 -3.02 -16.81
C GLY A 63 -3.66 -1.92 -16.14
N GLU A 64 -3.63 -0.72 -16.70
CA GLU A 64 -2.91 0.41 -16.12
C GLU A 64 -3.59 0.94 -14.84
N LEU A 65 -4.92 0.96 -14.79
CA LEU A 65 -5.66 1.32 -13.59
C LEU A 65 -5.37 0.35 -12.44
N VAL A 66 -5.38 -0.95 -12.69
CA VAL A 66 -5.03 -1.98 -11.69
C VAL A 66 -3.59 -1.80 -11.21
N ARG A 67 -2.64 -1.53 -12.12
CA ARG A 67 -1.24 -1.26 -11.78
C ARG A 67 -1.11 -0.03 -10.87
N GLN A 68 -1.82 1.05 -11.13
CA GLN A 68 -1.81 2.26 -10.31
C GLN A 68 -2.51 2.06 -8.96
N MET A 69 -3.59 1.30 -8.90
CA MET A 69 -4.29 1.00 -7.65
C MET A 69 -3.48 0.08 -6.72
N ASP A 70 -2.69 -0.82 -7.28
CA ASP A 70 -1.79 -1.70 -6.53
C ASP A 70 -0.45 -1.03 -6.16
N ALA A 71 -0.24 0.23 -6.54
CA ALA A 71 0.97 0.98 -6.22
C ALA A 71 1.09 1.26 -4.72
N GLY A 72 1.53 0.25 -4.00
CA GLY A 72 2.33 0.45 -2.83
C GLY A 72 1.63 0.70 -1.51
N LEU A 73 1.27 -0.36 -0.80
CA LEU A 73 1.29 -0.29 0.65
C LEU A 73 2.76 -0.09 1.07
N THR A 74 3.14 1.12 1.43
CA THR A 74 4.49 1.43 1.92
C THR A 74 4.50 1.37 3.45
N ALA A 75 5.52 0.74 4.00
CA ALA A 75 5.73 0.63 5.44
C ALA A 75 6.96 1.45 5.86
N SER A 76 6.92 2.76 5.62
CA SER A 76 8.03 3.68 5.93
C SER A 76 8.43 3.69 7.41
N PHE A 77 7.56 3.21 8.31
CA PHE A 77 7.92 3.05 9.72
C PHE A 77 8.98 1.96 9.95
N LEU A 78 9.25 1.09 8.97
CA LEU A 78 10.30 0.07 9.02
C LEU A 78 11.66 0.59 8.51
N ASP A 79 11.70 1.78 7.91
CA ASP A 79 12.94 2.34 7.37
C ASP A 79 13.97 2.59 8.48
N GLY A 80 15.21 2.17 8.24
CA GLY A 80 16.32 2.32 9.21
C GLY A 80 16.32 1.31 10.34
N ILE A 81 15.51 0.23 10.27
CA ILE A 81 15.65 -0.91 11.18
C ILE A 81 16.92 -1.69 10.82
N PRO A 82 17.73 -2.13 11.80
CA PRO A 82 18.94 -2.91 11.54
C PRO A 82 18.68 -4.18 10.72
N ASP A 83 19.47 -4.42 9.70
CA ASP A 83 19.41 -5.62 8.86
C ASP A 83 20.33 -6.71 9.42
N TYR A 84 19.74 -7.83 9.78
CA TYR A 84 20.44 -9.02 10.29
C TYR A 84 20.59 -10.12 9.24
N SER A 85 20.32 -9.86 7.97
CA SER A 85 20.39 -10.86 6.89
C SER A 85 21.73 -11.60 6.82
N ALA A 86 22.83 -10.92 7.12
CA ALA A 86 24.17 -11.50 7.14
C ALA A 86 24.42 -12.49 8.32
N LYS A 87 23.55 -12.50 9.33
CA LYS A 87 23.68 -13.35 10.52
C LYS A 87 22.79 -14.60 10.48
N VAL A 88 22.10 -14.82 9.35
CA VAL A 88 21.20 -15.96 9.18
C VAL A 88 22.02 -17.24 9.01
N ASN A 89 21.74 -18.24 9.83
CA ASN A 89 22.27 -19.59 9.70
C ASN A 89 21.12 -20.59 9.67
N ASN A 90 20.97 -21.34 8.58
CA ASN A 90 19.93 -22.36 8.39
C ASN A 90 18.51 -21.91 8.77
N GLU A 91 18.08 -20.74 8.26
CA GLU A 91 16.75 -20.16 8.51
C GLU A 91 16.49 -19.72 9.97
N ILE A 92 17.54 -19.61 10.80
CA ILE A 92 17.45 -19.14 12.18
C ILE A 92 18.46 -18.00 12.40
N ILE A 93 18.04 -16.98 13.11
CA ILE A 93 18.91 -15.93 13.64
C ILE A 93 19.03 -16.17 15.14
N HIS A 94 20.25 -16.28 15.65
CA HIS A 94 20.55 -16.36 17.08
C HIS A 94 20.87 -14.96 17.61
N LEU A 95 20.05 -14.48 18.54
CA LEU A 95 20.33 -13.27 19.31
C LEU A 95 20.85 -13.66 20.69
N VAL A 96 21.93 -13.02 21.11
CA VAL A 96 22.45 -13.21 22.45
C VAL A 96 21.64 -12.34 23.42
N ASP A 97 21.06 -12.97 24.43
CA ASP A 97 20.50 -12.27 25.59
C ASP A 97 21.62 -12.05 26.61
N VAL A 98 22.03 -10.81 26.78
CA VAL A 98 23.13 -10.42 27.64
C VAL A 98 22.73 -10.42 29.12
N GLY A 99 21.45 -10.69 29.41
CA GLY A 99 20.94 -10.69 30.78
C GLY A 99 20.73 -9.29 31.37
N GLY A 100 20.66 -9.22 32.69
CA GLY A 100 20.49 -7.96 33.41
C GLY A 100 21.80 -7.24 33.69
N ASP A 101 21.75 -5.95 33.98
CA ASP A 101 22.91 -5.17 34.41
C ASP A 101 23.41 -5.65 35.80
N PRO A 102 24.73 -5.58 36.07
CA PRO A 102 25.28 -5.90 37.37
C PRO A 102 24.83 -4.90 38.45
N ASP A 103 24.67 -5.37 39.67
CA ASP A 103 24.31 -4.53 40.81
C ASP A 103 25.41 -3.52 41.13
N VAL A 104 25.03 -2.23 41.22
CA VAL A 104 25.97 -1.18 41.58
C VAL A 104 25.98 -0.96 43.12
N LEU A 105 27.12 -1.21 43.75
CA LEU A 105 27.30 -0.98 45.16
C LEU A 105 27.80 0.44 45.41
N VAL A 106 26.98 1.28 46.07
CA VAL A 106 27.36 2.65 46.45
C VAL A 106 27.83 2.67 47.90
N ASN A 107 29.03 3.23 48.14
CA ASN A 107 29.65 3.31 49.50
C ASN A 107 29.79 1.95 50.21
N ASN A 108 30.16 0.90 49.47
CA ASN A 108 30.30 -0.42 49.99
C ASN A 108 31.41 -0.46 51.09
N THR A 109 31.06 -1.02 52.23
CA THR A 109 31.98 -1.24 53.35
C THR A 109 32.35 -2.70 53.58
N THR A 110 31.73 -3.60 52.78
CA THR A 110 31.93 -5.05 52.93
C THR A 110 32.89 -5.57 51.87
N TYR A 111 33.98 -6.21 52.34
CA TYR A 111 35.00 -6.79 51.47
C TYR A 111 35.29 -8.25 51.89
N PRO A 112 35.56 -9.20 50.98
CA PRO A 112 35.61 -9.00 49.52
C PRO A 112 34.22 -8.72 48.91
N ILE A 113 34.23 -7.97 47.78
CA ILE A 113 32.99 -7.73 47.01
C ILE A 113 32.47 -9.08 46.47
N PRO A 114 31.20 -9.43 46.67
CA PRO A 114 30.65 -10.69 46.13
C PRO A 114 30.69 -10.69 44.59
N VAL A 115 31.02 -11.86 44.03
CA VAL A 115 30.97 -12.07 42.58
C VAL A 115 29.51 -12.28 42.16
N GLN A 116 29.06 -11.53 41.16
CA GLN A 116 27.76 -11.70 40.55
C GLN A 116 27.93 -12.39 39.20
N ASP A 117 27.29 -13.55 39.01
CA ASP A 117 27.25 -14.23 37.72
C ASP A 117 26.16 -13.61 36.86
N LEU A 118 26.53 -13.15 35.66
CA LEU A 118 25.58 -12.70 34.64
C LEU A 118 25.14 -13.91 33.81
N THR A 119 23.84 -14.11 33.74
CA THR A 119 23.27 -15.21 32.91
C THR A 119 23.08 -14.70 31.46
N GLU A 120 23.83 -15.32 30.56
CA GLU A 120 23.64 -15.11 29.12
C GLU A 120 22.68 -16.16 28.57
N GLY A 121 21.83 -15.77 27.64
CA GLY A 121 20.88 -16.64 26.97
C GLY A 121 21.01 -16.58 25.46
N ASP A 122 20.49 -17.58 24.77
CA ASP A 122 20.31 -17.59 23.32
C ASP A 122 18.83 -17.49 23.00
N ILE A 123 18.47 -16.51 22.16
CA ILE A 123 17.10 -16.32 21.65
C ILE A 123 17.08 -16.69 20.18
N PRO A 124 16.69 -17.91 19.81
CA PRO A 124 16.58 -18.31 18.43
C PRO A 124 15.33 -17.71 17.78
N ILE A 125 15.49 -16.99 16.68
CA ILE A 125 14.40 -16.42 15.89
C ILE A 125 14.33 -17.17 14.56
N GLY A 126 13.25 -17.94 14.36
CA GLY A 126 12.97 -18.60 13.10
C GLY A 126 12.52 -17.62 12.01
N LEU A 127 13.01 -17.81 10.80
CA LEU A 127 12.61 -17.00 9.66
C LEU A 127 11.38 -17.57 8.98
N ASP A 128 10.49 -16.67 8.56
CA ASP A 128 9.32 -17.05 7.80
C ASP A 128 9.60 -17.07 6.30
N LYS A 129 9.05 -18.03 5.62
CA LYS A 129 9.10 -18.13 4.17
C LYS A 129 7.80 -17.60 3.54
N PHE A 130 7.91 -16.59 2.69
CA PHE A 130 6.78 -16.01 1.98
C PHE A 130 6.74 -16.54 0.55
N GLN A 131 5.65 -17.16 0.16
CA GLN A 131 5.42 -17.71 -1.18
C GLN A 131 4.00 -17.37 -1.64
N THR A 132 3.85 -17.06 -2.92
CA THR A 132 2.54 -16.96 -3.57
C THR A 132 2.19 -18.28 -4.27
N LYS A 133 0.91 -18.52 -4.46
CA LYS A 133 0.47 -19.60 -5.35
C LYS A 133 0.88 -19.27 -6.78
N ALA A 134 1.28 -20.29 -7.58
CA ALA A 134 1.58 -20.10 -8.98
C ALA A 134 0.33 -19.65 -9.75
N THR A 135 0.48 -18.63 -10.60
CA THR A 135 -0.54 -18.21 -11.58
C THR A 135 -0.16 -18.74 -12.96
N ARG A 136 -1.17 -19.12 -13.74
CA ARG A 136 -0.96 -19.63 -15.09
C ARG A 136 -1.18 -18.49 -16.09
N VAL A 137 -0.20 -18.27 -16.95
CA VAL A 137 -0.31 -17.43 -18.14
C VAL A 137 -0.21 -18.35 -19.36
N THR A 138 -1.19 -18.29 -20.26
CA THR A 138 -1.20 -19.10 -21.48
C THR A 138 -0.57 -18.30 -22.63
N ASP A 139 -0.03 -19.00 -23.64
CA ASP A 139 0.58 -18.37 -24.81
C ASP A 139 -0.39 -17.46 -25.56
N ASP A 140 -1.66 -17.85 -25.66
CA ASP A 140 -2.72 -17.01 -26.25
C ASP A 140 -2.88 -15.69 -25.49
N GLN A 141 -2.77 -15.70 -24.16
CA GLN A 141 -2.84 -14.51 -23.33
C GLN A 141 -1.58 -13.63 -23.45
N LEU A 142 -0.43 -14.24 -23.74
CA LEU A 142 0.82 -13.53 -23.90
C LEU A 142 0.86 -12.74 -25.22
N TYR A 143 0.28 -13.28 -26.30
CA TYR A 143 0.37 -12.72 -27.64
C TYR A 143 -0.90 -12.00 -28.10
N ALA A 144 -2.07 -12.35 -27.58
CA ALA A 144 -3.36 -11.79 -27.98
C ALA A 144 -3.78 -10.54 -27.19
N ILE A 145 -3.10 -10.26 -26.08
CA ILE A 145 -3.47 -9.14 -25.20
C ILE A 145 -2.54 -7.95 -25.46
N SER A 146 -3.10 -6.75 -25.49
CA SER A 146 -2.40 -5.50 -25.82
C SER A 146 -1.52 -4.94 -24.71
N TYR A 147 -1.50 -5.56 -23.51
CA TYR A 147 -0.68 -5.14 -22.38
C TYR A 147 0.25 -6.27 -21.90
N ASP A 148 1.35 -5.92 -21.27
CA ASP A 148 2.30 -6.88 -20.71
C ASP A 148 1.73 -7.57 -19.46
N LYS A 149 0.96 -8.62 -19.68
CA LYS A 149 0.33 -9.43 -18.63
C LYS A 149 1.35 -10.09 -17.70
N LEU A 150 2.47 -10.57 -18.26
CA LEU A 150 3.49 -11.24 -17.45
C LEU A 150 4.12 -10.30 -16.43
N SER A 151 4.49 -9.09 -16.85
CA SER A 151 5.03 -8.05 -15.97
C SER A 151 4.03 -7.65 -14.91
N LEU A 152 2.75 -7.49 -15.27
CA LEU A 152 1.69 -7.17 -14.33
C LEU A 152 1.48 -8.28 -13.30
N ASP A 153 1.46 -9.55 -13.71
CA ASP A 153 1.29 -10.69 -12.80
C ASP A 153 2.49 -10.80 -11.83
N ILE A 154 3.73 -10.61 -12.30
CA ILE A 154 4.92 -10.57 -11.46
C ILE A 154 4.83 -9.44 -10.42
N GLN A 155 4.43 -8.25 -10.87
CA GLN A 155 4.24 -7.12 -9.95
C GLN A 155 3.17 -7.41 -8.89
N ARG A 156 2.05 -8.03 -9.26
CA ARG A 156 0.98 -8.41 -8.33
C ARG A 156 1.45 -9.45 -7.30
N HIS A 157 2.27 -10.42 -7.71
CA HIS A 157 2.90 -11.37 -6.78
C HIS A 157 3.81 -10.65 -5.79
N GLY A 158 4.66 -9.73 -6.25
CA GLY A 158 5.51 -8.90 -5.40
C GLY A 158 4.70 -8.07 -4.40
N THR A 159 3.69 -7.33 -4.87
CA THR A 159 2.81 -6.52 -4.03
C THR A 159 2.07 -7.36 -2.98
N ALA A 160 1.62 -8.56 -3.34
CA ALA A 160 0.93 -9.46 -2.41
C ALA A 160 1.87 -9.95 -1.28
N ILE A 161 3.12 -10.31 -1.62
CA ILE A 161 4.13 -10.69 -0.64
C ILE A 161 4.45 -9.51 0.29
N ASP A 162 4.71 -8.33 -0.27
CA ASP A 162 5.06 -7.15 0.52
C ASP A 162 3.94 -6.74 1.48
N ARG A 163 2.68 -6.80 1.03
CA ARG A 163 1.52 -6.54 1.88
C ARG A 163 1.48 -7.45 3.11
N ILE A 164 1.75 -8.74 2.92
CA ILE A 164 1.75 -9.71 4.03
C ILE A 164 2.99 -9.51 4.92
N ARG A 165 4.16 -9.25 4.33
CA ARG A 165 5.39 -8.94 5.09
C ARG A 165 5.20 -7.74 6.00
N TYR A 166 4.69 -6.64 5.48
CA TYR A 166 4.46 -5.42 6.25
C TYR A 166 3.40 -5.62 7.34
N LYS A 167 2.32 -6.32 7.03
CA LYS A 167 1.33 -6.69 8.04
C LYS A 167 1.96 -7.50 9.16
N LYS A 168 2.73 -8.56 8.82
CA LYS A 168 3.38 -9.40 9.81
C LYS A 168 4.41 -8.63 10.64
N ALA A 169 5.19 -7.74 10.02
CA ALA A 169 6.13 -6.88 10.73
C ALA A 169 5.41 -5.95 11.72
N ALA A 170 4.31 -5.31 11.32
CA ALA A 170 3.52 -4.46 12.22
C ALA A 170 2.96 -5.25 13.41
N HIS A 171 2.46 -6.47 13.17
CA HIS A 171 1.96 -7.33 14.23
C HIS A 171 3.07 -7.87 15.15
N ALA A 172 4.27 -8.13 14.64
CA ALA A 172 5.40 -8.57 15.42
C ALA A 172 5.96 -7.48 16.33
N LEU A 173 5.86 -6.21 15.93
CA LEU A 173 6.27 -5.07 16.73
C LEU A 173 5.26 -4.71 17.83
N ALA A 174 4.03 -5.17 17.72
CA ALA A 174 3.01 -4.90 18.72
C ALA A 174 3.13 -5.87 19.91
N PRO A 175 3.05 -5.39 21.16
CA PRO A 175 3.12 -6.25 22.33
C PRO A 175 1.89 -7.16 22.42
N TYR A 176 2.12 -8.44 22.74
CA TYR A 176 1.03 -9.41 22.90
C TYR A 176 0.26 -9.21 24.22
N SER A 177 0.94 -8.75 25.26
CA SER A 177 0.35 -8.52 26.58
C SER A 177 0.94 -7.29 27.24
N HIS A 178 0.20 -6.72 28.18
CA HIS A 178 0.69 -5.60 28.97
C HIS A 178 1.76 -6.06 29.97
N THR A 179 2.95 -5.45 29.87
CA THR A 179 4.02 -5.62 30.85
C THR A 179 4.62 -4.25 31.19
N ALA A 180 5.46 -4.18 32.24
CA ALA A 180 6.13 -2.93 32.60
C ALA A 180 7.05 -2.41 31.47
N LYS A 181 7.67 -3.32 30.70
CA LYS A 181 8.57 -2.98 29.57
C LYS A 181 7.82 -2.80 28.25
N THR A 182 6.64 -3.41 28.10
CA THR A 182 5.83 -3.35 26.89
C THR A 182 4.40 -2.93 27.27
N PRO A 183 4.16 -1.63 27.51
CA PRO A 183 2.87 -1.15 27.99
C PRO A 183 1.80 -1.24 26.87
N VAL A 184 0.65 -1.81 27.20
CA VAL A 184 -0.55 -1.77 26.37
C VAL A 184 -1.55 -0.80 27.01
N ILE A 185 -1.91 0.24 26.30
CA ILE A 185 -2.79 1.29 26.79
C ILE A 185 -4.09 1.23 25.98
N PRO A 186 -5.23 0.91 26.62
CA PRO A 186 -6.52 0.93 25.94
C PRO A 186 -6.95 2.37 25.65
N THR A 187 -7.60 2.59 24.52
CA THR A 187 -8.19 3.88 24.16
C THR A 187 -9.28 4.29 25.13
N SER A 188 -9.33 5.58 25.50
CA SER A 188 -10.20 6.11 26.57
C SER A 188 -11.41 6.90 26.09
N GLY A 189 -11.54 7.12 24.77
CA GLY A 189 -12.62 7.92 24.20
C GLY A 189 -14.00 7.26 24.26
N GLU A 190 -15.00 7.96 23.77
CA GLU A 190 -16.36 7.46 23.65
C GLU A 190 -16.43 6.29 22.66
N LYS A 191 -17.41 5.41 22.84
CA LYS A 191 -17.65 4.30 21.91
C LYS A 191 -18.28 4.83 20.64
N ASP A 192 -17.76 4.38 19.51
CA ASP A 192 -18.39 4.60 18.20
C ASP A 192 -19.60 3.64 17.98
N ALA A 193 -20.26 3.77 16.82
CA ALA A 193 -21.40 2.93 16.47
C ALA A 193 -21.06 1.43 16.37
N ALA A 194 -19.79 1.08 16.16
CA ALA A 194 -19.30 -0.29 16.12
C ALA A 194 -18.89 -0.83 17.51
N GLY A 195 -18.96 0.00 18.55
CA GLY A 195 -18.59 -0.35 19.93
C GLY A 195 -17.09 -0.18 20.22
N ARG A 196 -16.26 0.27 19.26
CA ARG A 196 -14.84 0.59 19.43
C ARG A 196 -14.72 1.90 20.22
N LYS A 197 -13.81 1.97 21.18
CA LYS A 197 -13.49 3.22 21.86
C LYS A 197 -12.58 4.08 20.97
N LYS A 198 -12.94 5.34 20.79
CA LYS A 198 -12.17 6.32 20.03
C LYS A 198 -10.84 6.62 20.71
N MET A 199 -9.80 6.84 19.92
CA MET A 199 -8.51 7.27 20.42
C MET A 199 -8.56 8.74 20.81
N THR A 200 -7.92 9.10 21.92
CA THR A 200 -7.84 10.49 22.40
C THR A 200 -6.39 10.94 22.52
N LEU A 201 -6.21 12.25 22.57
CA LEU A 201 -4.89 12.87 22.82
C LEU A 201 -4.29 12.42 24.17
N LYS A 202 -5.17 12.18 25.15
CA LYS A 202 -4.77 11.70 26.48
C LYS A 202 -4.11 10.31 26.40
N ASP A 203 -4.54 9.47 25.47
CA ASP A 203 -3.99 8.11 25.29
C ASP A 203 -2.55 8.18 24.76
N ILE A 204 -2.27 9.10 23.83
CA ILE A 204 -0.90 9.34 23.34
C ILE A 204 0.00 9.87 24.45
N ILE A 205 -0.50 10.80 25.28
CA ILE A 205 0.24 11.31 26.44
C ILE A 205 0.48 10.20 27.48
N ALA A 206 -0.50 9.33 27.69
CA ALA A 206 -0.34 8.16 28.58
C ALA A 206 0.71 7.19 28.05
N LEU A 207 0.73 6.94 26.74
CA LEU A 207 1.76 6.13 26.10
C LEU A 207 3.16 6.76 26.27
N LYS A 208 3.28 8.09 26.03
CA LYS A 208 4.53 8.81 26.26
C LYS A 208 5.01 8.61 27.70
N ARG A 209 4.14 8.84 28.69
CA ARG A 209 4.47 8.65 30.09
C ARG A 209 4.92 7.23 30.41
N ALA A 210 4.27 6.22 29.84
CA ALA A 210 4.63 4.83 30.06
C ALA A 210 6.04 4.50 29.49
N LEU A 211 6.40 5.04 28.32
CA LEU A 211 7.73 4.90 27.75
C LEU A 211 8.79 5.68 28.53
N ASP A 212 8.46 6.86 29.02
CA ASP A 212 9.38 7.65 29.87
C ASP A 212 9.66 6.92 31.19
N ASN A 213 8.63 6.33 31.81
CA ASN A 213 8.80 5.51 33.04
C ASN A 213 9.61 4.21 32.78
N ALA A 214 9.61 3.70 31.56
CA ALA A 214 10.42 2.55 31.15
C ALA A 214 11.83 2.95 30.66
N GLU A 215 12.23 4.22 30.86
CA GLU A 215 13.54 4.77 30.48
C GLU A 215 13.90 4.61 29.00
N VAL A 216 12.87 4.53 28.12
CA VAL A 216 13.11 4.45 26.68
C VAL A 216 13.61 5.80 26.16
N PRO A 217 14.69 5.87 25.36
CA PRO A 217 15.18 7.13 24.79
C PRO A 217 14.10 7.87 24.01
N GLU A 218 14.09 9.20 24.08
CA GLU A 218 13.10 10.02 23.35
C GLU A 218 13.36 10.04 21.83
N ASP A 219 14.63 9.98 21.44
CA ASP A 219 15.02 10.04 20.05
C ASP A 219 14.62 8.78 19.28
N GLY A 220 14.02 8.99 18.12
CA GLY A 220 13.66 7.89 17.22
C GLY A 220 12.39 7.13 17.59
N ARG A 221 11.63 7.57 18.60
CA ARG A 221 10.33 6.95 18.92
C ARG A 221 9.39 7.06 17.73
N ARG A 222 8.86 5.91 17.29
CA ARG A 222 7.91 5.81 16.17
C ARG A 222 6.55 5.39 16.69
N LEU A 223 5.52 6.11 16.27
CA LEU A 223 4.13 5.76 16.58
C LEU A 223 3.39 5.46 15.29
N VAL A 224 2.95 4.23 15.14
CA VAL A 224 2.20 3.77 13.97
C VAL A 224 0.72 3.74 14.32
N LEU A 225 -0.07 4.53 13.62
CA LEU A 225 -1.51 4.66 13.84
C LEU A 225 -2.28 4.02 12.69
N CYS A 226 -3.40 3.36 12.99
CA CYS A 226 -4.35 3.00 11.96
C CYS A 226 -5.14 4.25 11.47
N PRO A 227 -5.72 4.23 10.26
CA PRO A 227 -6.51 5.34 9.75
C PRO A 227 -7.66 5.76 10.66
N ASP A 228 -8.28 4.81 11.36
CA ASP A 228 -9.37 5.09 12.30
C ASP A 228 -8.89 5.93 13.48
N HIS A 229 -7.71 5.61 14.05
CA HIS A 229 -7.12 6.42 15.12
C HIS A 229 -6.76 7.83 14.65
N VAL A 230 -6.26 7.97 13.42
CA VAL A 230 -5.99 9.29 12.84
C VAL A 230 -7.28 10.09 12.70
N ASN A 231 -8.35 9.49 12.21
CA ASN A 231 -9.66 10.13 12.08
C ASN A 231 -10.25 10.50 13.43
N ASP A 232 -10.15 9.64 14.45
CA ASP A 232 -10.58 9.94 15.81
C ASP A 232 -9.91 11.20 16.37
N LEU A 233 -8.59 11.35 16.17
CA LEU A 233 -7.84 12.52 16.59
C LEU A 233 -8.26 13.79 15.82
N LEU A 234 -8.56 13.65 14.53
CA LEU A 234 -9.02 14.77 13.71
C LEU A 234 -10.45 15.21 14.05
N GLU A 235 -11.30 14.31 14.57
CA GLU A 235 -12.66 14.68 15.00
C GLU A 235 -12.71 15.46 16.31
N GLN A 236 -11.70 15.30 17.19
CA GLN A 236 -11.77 15.81 18.55
C GLN A 236 -11.71 17.33 18.67
N ASP A 237 -10.75 18.00 18.04
CA ASP A 237 -10.52 19.43 18.25
C ASP A 237 -9.93 20.12 17.01
N GLN A 238 -10.48 21.30 16.70
CA GLN A 238 -9.97 22.12 15.60
C GLN A 238 -8.56 22.65 15.89
N SER A 239 -8.27 23.00 17.15
CA SER A 239 -6.94 23.50 17.54
C SER A 239 -5.84 22.44 17.38
N PHE A 240 -6.20 21.16 17.51
CA PHE A 240 -5.31 20.05 17.22
C PHE A 240 -5.00 19.95 15.73
N LYS A 241 -6.02 20.05 14.87
CA LYS A 241 -5.86 20.02 13.41
C LYS A 241 -4.91 21.13 12.95
N ASP A 242 -5.12 22.32 13.44
CA ASP A 242 -4.34 23.50 13.03
C ASP A 242 -2.85 23.39 13.41
N LYS A 243 -2.54 22.68 14.50
CA LYS A 243 -1.16 22.51 14.99
C LYS A 243 -0.46 21.28 14.42
N TYR A 244 -1.16 20.16 14.29
CA TYR A 244 -0.55 18.86 14.04
C TYR A 244 -0.98 18.19 12.74
N TYR A 245 -1.89 18.76 11.98
CA TYR A 245 -2.32 18.23 10.70
C TYR A 245 -1.89 19.11 9.54
N ASN A 246 -1.19 18.52 8.59
CA ASN A 246 -0.83 19.20 7.36
C ASN A 246 -1.93 19.03 6.31
N TYR A 247 -2.73 20.05 6.10
CA TYR A 247 -3.85 20.05 5.15
C TYR A 247 -3.41 19.80 3.70
N THR A 248 -2.18 20.16 3.32
CA THR A 248 -1.67 19.97 1.97
C THR A 248 -1.28 18.52 1.70
N SER A 249 -0.62 17.87 2.67
CA SER A 249 -0.15 16.49 2.53
C SER A 249 -1.13 15.44 3.08
N GLY A 250 -2.15 15.86 3.83
CA GLY A 250 -3.10 14.96 4.48
C GLY A 250 -2.48 14.08 5.57
N LYS A 251 -1.35 14.50 6.17
CA LYS A 251 -0.61 13.71 7.15
C LYS A 251 -0.53 14.43 8.50
N LEU A 252 -0.51 13.64 9.57
CA LEU A 252 -0.16 14.15 10.89
C LEU A 252 1.33 14.48 10.96
N LEU A 253 1.65 15.58 11.62
CA LEU A 253 3.02 15.96 11.94
C LEU A 253 3.48 15.19 13.20
N ASN A 254 4.79 15.17 13.41
CA ASN A 254 5.38 14.61 14.62
C ASN A 254 4.86 15.33 15.86
N MET A 255 4.51 14.59 16.90
CA MET A 255 3.95 15.15 18.13
C MET A 255 4.45 14.39 19.36
N PHE A 256 4.56 15.10 20.48
CA PHE A 256 4.92 14.52 21.79
C PHE A 256 6.19 13.66 21.78
N GLY A 257 7.16 13.97 20.92
CA GLY A 257 8.39 13.20 20.77
C GLY A 257 8.26 11.94 19.89
N PHE A 258 7.10 11.71 19.27
CA PHE A 258 6.87 10.61 18.35
C PHE A 258 6.95 11.04 16.89
N GLN A 259 7.60 10.25 16.08
CA GLN A 259 7.47 10.28 14.63
C GLN A 259 6.19 9.50 14.27
N ILE A 260 5.23 10.17 13.62
CA ILE A 260 3.92 9.60 13.33
C ILE A 260 3.92 8.95 11.94
N TYR A 261 3.48 7.69 11.90
CA TYR A 261 3.27 6.93 10.68
C TYR A 261 1.84 6.41 10.63
N THR A 262 1.28 6.31 9.44
CA THR A 262 -0.06 5.75 9.24
C THR A 262 0.06 4.43 8.50
N PHE A 263 -0.57 3.37 9.04
CA PHE A 263 -0.57 2.06 8.43
C PHE A 263 -1.93 1.38 8.59
N ILE A 264 -2.47 0.85 7.49
CA ILE A 264 -3.86 0.33 7.45
C ILE A 264 -4.02 -1.02 8.16
N ASN A 265 -2.99 -1.84 8.18
CA ASN A 265 -3.05 -3.21 8.71
C ASN A 265 -2.42 -3.30 10.12
N CYS A 266 -2.68 -2.32 10.99
CA CYS A 266 -2.26 -2.37 12.38
C CYS A 266 -2.96 -3.52 13.14
N PRO A 267 -2.31 -4.13 14.15
CA PRO A 267 -2.98 -5.04 15.09
C PRO A 267 -4.00 -4.28 15.94
N TYR A 268 -5.11 -4.93 16.26
CA TYR A 268 -6.17 -4.43 17.14
C TYR A 268 -6.01 -4.97 18.56
#